data_5cfc7c1dc84c163b5d3ea86e3d1f578e
#
_entry.id   5cfc7c1dc84c163b5d3ea86e3d1f578e
#
_cell.length_a   1.000
_cell.length_b   1.000
_cell.length_c   1.000
_cell.angle_alpha   90.00
_cell.angle_beta   90.00
_cell.angle_gamma   90.00
#
_symmetry.space_group_name_H-M   'P 1'
#
loop_
_entity.id
_entity.type
_entity.pdbx_description
1 polymer ?
#
loop_
_entity_poly.entity_id
_entity_poly.type
_entity_poly.pdbx_seq_one_letter_code
_entity_poly.pdbx_strand_id
1 'polypeptide(L)'
;MIDKSFWQGKRVFITGHTGFKGGWLSLWLSEMGATLKGYSLDAPTSPSLFDTASISSLMESEIGDIRDFEKLRNSIASFKPEIIFHMAAQPLVRLSYKEPIETYSTNVMGTVHLLEAVKQVGGIKAVVNITSDKCYENREWVWGYRENEAMGGYDPYSNSKGCAELVASAFRSSFFNPRDYANHGVGLASVRAGNVIGGGDWAEDRLIPDILRSFENNQQVVIRNPHSIRPWQHVLEPLSGYIVVAQNLYTDGAKYSEGWNFGPREEDAKTVEFIVDKMVTLWGEGASWLLDGQNHPHEAHYLKLDCSKAHMQLGWHPRWALVETLGRIVKWHKAWINGSDMLEYSKREIHDYMTTTTFS
;
A
#
# COMPACT_ATOMS: atom_id res chain seq x y z
N MET A 1 16.05 -9.05 5.53
CA MET A 1 15.88 -7.84 6.36
C MET A 1 16.14 -6.60 5.53
N ILE A 2 15.57 -5.45 5.90
CA ILE A 2 15.85 -4.16 5.25
C ILE A 2 17.30 -3.77 5.51
N ASP A 3 18.04 -3.53 4.43
CA ASP A 3 19.43 -3.06 4.50
C ASP A 3 19.45 -1.55 4.14
N LYS A 4 19.63 -0.71 5.16
CA LYS A 4 19.68 0.74 4.97
C LYS A 4 20.82 1.15 4.03
N SER A 5 21.96 0.47 4.06
CA SER A 5 23.13 0.80 3.23
C SER A 5 22.88 0.56 1.74
N PHE A 6 22.04 -0.42 1.40
CA PHE A 6 21.64 -0.69 0.02
C PHE A 6 20.94 0.50 -0.64
N TRP A 7 20.11 1.24 0.13
CA TRP A 7 19.28 2.32 -0.41
C TRP A 7 20.05 3.64 -0.62
N GLN A 8 21.19 3.79 0.00
CA GLN A 8 21.98 5.02 -0.10
C GLN A 8 22.31 5.35 -1.56
N GLY A 9 21.80 6.49 -2.04
CA GLY A 9 22.00 6.97 -3.40
C GLY A 9 21.25 6.22 -4.51
N LYS A 10 20.41 5.20 -4.19
CA LYS A 10 19.57 4.53 -5.18
C LYS A 10 18.54 5.48 -5.76
N ARG A 11 18.43 5.51 -7.09
CA ARG A 11 17.38 6.27 -7.78
C ARG A 11 16.09 5.46 -7.81
N VAL A 12 15.08 5.94 -7.09
CA VAL A 12 13.79 5.28 -6.94
C VAL A 12 12.66 6.14 -7.50
N PHE A 13 11.88 5.58 -8.40
CA PHE A 13 10.71 6.21 -8.97
C PHE A 13 9.44 5.64 -8.32
N ILE A 14 8.53 6.53 -7.85
CA ILE A 14 7.33 6.13 -7.13
C ILE A 14 6.12 6.73 -7.84
N THR A 15 5.25 5.89 -8.42
CA THR A 15 3.96 6.39 -8.85
C THR A 15 2.97 6.39 -7.69
N GLY A 16 2.13 7.43 -7.59
CA GLY A 16 1.17 7.54 -6.48
C GLY A 16 1.77 8.01 -5.15
N HIS A 17 2.87 8.77 -5.19
CA HIS A 17 3.58 9.28 -4.02
C HIS A 17 2.79 10.29 -3.19
N THR A 18 1.79 10.95 -3.76
CA THR A 18 0.90 11.89 -3.05
C THR A 18 -0.16 11.20 -2.20
N GLY A 19 -0.39 9.90 -2.44
CA GLY A 19 -1.34 9.09 -1.67
C GLY A 19 -0.77 8.60 -0.33
N PHE A 20 -1.64 8.10 0.55
CA PHE A 20 -1.30 7.64 1.90
C PHE A 20 -0.10 6.68 1.94
N LYS A 21 -0.18 5.52 1.28
CA LYS A 21 0.92 4.54 1.27
C LYS A 21 2.17 5.05 0.54
N GLY A 22 1.96 5.79 -0.55
CA GLY A 22 3.07 6.37 -1.32
C GLY A 22 3.84 7.40 -0.51
N GLY A 23 3.14 8.21 0.28
CA GLY A 23 3.75 9.15 1.20
C GLY A 23 4.62 8.48 2.26
N TRP A 24 4.10 7.46 2.96
CA TRP A 24 4.89 6.69 3.92
C TRP A 24 6.11 6.00 3.30
N LEU A 25 5.98 5.45 2.09
CA LEU A 25 7.10 4.83 1.38
C LEU A 25 8.16 5.87 1.02
N SER A 26 7.74 7.04 0.55
CA SER A 26 8.65 8.15 0.21
C SER A 26 9.44 8.63 1.42
N LEU A 27 8.76 8.81 2.57
CA LEU A 27 9.41 9.12 3.84
C LEU A 27 10.47 8.08 4.21
N TRP A 28 10.10 6.82 4.17
CA TRP A 28 10.99 5.73 4.58
C TRP A 28 12.23 5.59 3.69
N LEU A 29 12.03 5.64 2.38
CA LEU A 29 13.13 5.56 1.42
C LEU A 29 14.07 6.78 1.51
N SER A 30 13.51 7.98 1.73
CA SER A 30 14.30 9.18 1.98
C SER A 30 15.17 9.05 3.23
N GLU A 31 14.64 8.53 4.34
CA GLU A 31 15.41 8.27 5.58
C GLU A 31 16.52 7.23 5.38
N MET A 32 16.40 6.38 4.38
CA MET A 32 17.46 5.44 3.99
C MET A 32 18.45 6.01 2.97
N GLY A 33 18.28 7.27 2.58
CA GLY A 33 19.21 7.99 1.68
C GLY A 33 19.00 7.69 0.20
N ALA A 34 17.83 7.22 -0.21
CA ALA A 34 17.48 7.09 -1.62
C ALA A 34 17.23 8.46 -2.28
N THR A 35 17.55 8.57 -3.56
CA THR A 35 17.17 9.72 -4.41
C THR A 35 15.82 9.41 -5.05
N LEU A 36 14.81 10.23 -4.76
CA LEU A 36 13.43 9.92 -5.08
C LEU A 36 12.87 10.84 -6.17
N LYS A 37 12.10 10.26 -7.09
CA LYS A 37 11.17 10.99 -7.96
C LYS A 37 9.79 10.37 -7.85
N GLY A 38 8.79 11.21 -7.59
CA GLY A 38 7.39 10.86 -7.56
C GLY A 38 6.66 11.31 -8.81
N TYR A 39 5.70 10.50 -9.28
CA TYR A 39 4.79 10.81 -10.38
C TYR A 39 3.37 10.42 -9.99
N SER A 40 2.47 11.39 -9.88
CA SER A 40 1.11 11.18 -9.39
C SER A 40 0.20 12.34 -9.76
N LEU A 41 -1.10 12.15 -9.64
CA LEU A 41 -2.05 13.26 -9.51
C LEU A 41 -1.79 14.03 -8.21
N ASP A 42 -2.46 15.16 -8.04
CA ASP A 42 -2.48 15.91 -6.78
C ASP A 42 -2.91 15.04 -5.60
N ALA A 43 -2.61 15.47 -4.38
CA ALA A 43 -3.02 14.75 -3.18
C ALA A 43 -4.55 14.56 -3.16
N PRO A 44 -5.02 13.31 -2.90
CA PRO A 44 -6.45 12.98 -3.07
C PRO A 44 -7.35 13.55 -1.96
N THR A 45 -6.77 14.06 -0.88
CA THR A 45 -7.49 14.62 0.29
C THR A 45 -6.83 15.88 0.79
N SER A 46 -7.60 16.72 1.45
CA SER A 46 -7.10 17.85 2.22
C SER A 46 -7.76 17.82 3.61
N PRO A 47 -6.96 17.59 4.68
CA PRO A 47 -5.51 17.42 4.70
C PRO A 47 -5.05 16.10 4.03
N SER A 48 -3.72 16.01 3.75
CA SER A 48 -3.07 14.80 3.24
C SER A 48 -1.76 14.55 3.99
N LEU A 49 -1.27 13.32 4.00
CA LEU A 49 0.06 13.01 4.53
C LEU A 49 1.15 13.74 3.72
N PHE A 50 0.97 13.82 2.40
CA PHE A 50 1.89 14.50 1.50
C PHE A 50 2.15 15.94 1.90
N ASP A 51 1.09 16.66 2.26
CA ASP A 51 1.19 18.07 2.67
C ASP A 51 1.62 18.19 4.14
N THR A 52 0.97 17.46 5.05
CA THR A 52 1.21 17.58 6.50
C THR A 52 2.62 17.15 6.93
N ALA A 53 3.22 16.19 6.23
CA ALA A 53 4.61 15.77 6.45
C ALA A 53 5.58 16.36 5.42
N SER A 54 5.18 17.38 4.64
CA SER A 54 6.04 18.10 3.68
C SER A 54 6.86 17.18 2.76
N ILE A 55 6.24 16.10 2.28
CA ILE A 55 6.93 15.04 1.52
C ILE A 55 7.56 15.58 0.22
N SER A 56 6.95 16.61 -0.37
CA SER A 56 7.51 17.30 -1.55
C SER A 56 8.93 17.83 -1.36
N SER A 57 9.32 18.13 -0.11
CA SER A 57 10.68 18.61 0.20
C SER A 57 11.75 17.51 0.16
N LEU A 58 11.34 16.25 0.13
CA LEU A 58 12.22 15.07 0.20
C LEU A 58 12.53 14.46 -1.18
N MET A 59 11.85 14.94 -2.24
CA MET A 59 11.90 14.30 -3.55
C MET A 59 11.62 15.27 -4.70
N GLU A 60 11.98 14.88 -5.92
CA GLU A 60 11.43 15.50 -7.11
C GLU A 60 9.97 15.03 -7.27
N SER A 61 9.01 15.94 -7.08
CA SER A 61 7.58 15.63 -7.21
C SER A 61 7.06 16.16 -8.55
N GLU A 62 6.59 15.26 -9.41
CA GLU A 62 5.99 15.59 -10.70
C GLU A 62 4.50 15.24 -10.70
N ILE A 63 3.65 16.23 -10.96
CA ILE A 63 2.21 16.00 -11.13
C ILE A 63 1.95 15.49 -12.53
N GLY A 64 1.34 14.30 -12.63
CA GLY A 64 1.03 13.65 -13.90
C GLY A 64 0.09 12.47 -13.75
N ASP A 65 -0.63 12.19 -14.81
CA ASP A 65 -1.58 11.08 -14.88
C ASP A 65 -0.89 9.82 -15.40
N ILE A 66 -1.07 8.70 -14.73
CA ILE A 66 -0.51 7.39 -15.14
C ILE A 66 -1.09 6.92 -16.51
N ARG A 67 -2.19 7.51 -16.95
CA ARG A 67 -2.83 7.25 -18.26
C ARG A 67 -2.16 8.01 -19.40
N ASP A 68 -1.37 9.04 -19.10
CA ASP A 68 -0.55 9.75 -20.09
C ASP A 68 0.78 9.01 -20.29
N PHE A 69 0.77 8.07 -21.23
CA PHE A 69 1.92 7.21 -21.51
C PHE A 69 3.18 7.99 -21.86
N GLU A 70 3.08 8.99 -22.73
CA GLU A 70 4.23 9.75 -23.22
C GLU A 70 4.89 10.56 -22.10
N LYS A 71 4.09 11.23 -21.28
CA LYS A 71 4.58 11.99 -20.13
C LYS A 71 5.24 11.06 -19.10
N LEU A 72 4.59 9.94 -18.77
CA LEU A 72 5.14 8.94 -17.85
C LEU A 72 6.48 8.38 -18.36
N ARG A 73 6.54 7.95 -19.61
CA ARG A 73 7.75 7.42 -20.22
C ARG A 73 8.90 8.44 -20.20
N ASN A 74 8.62 9.69 -20.58
CA ASN A 74 9.60 10.76 -20.58
C ASN A 74 10.09 11.10 -19.16
N SER A 75 9.21 11.05 -18.16
CA SER A 75 9.55 11.24 -16.75
C SER A 75 10.50 10.14 -16.25
N ILE A 76 10.21 8.87 -16.57
CA ILE A 76 11.09 7.74 -16.23
C ILE A 76 12.43 7.86 -16.96
N ALA A 77 12.40 8.16 -18.26
CA ALA A 77 13.63 8.27 -19.08
C ALA A 77 14.57 9.39 -18.62
N SER A 78 14.03 10.53 -18.19
CA SER A 78 14.82 11.67 -17.68
C SER A 78 15.45 11.36 -16.33
N PHE A 79 14.74 10.71 -15.42
CA PHE A 79 15.22 10.39 -14.09
C PHE A 79 16.14 9.17 -14.06
N LYS A 80 15.96 8.21 -14.98
CA LYS A 80 16.75 6.96 -15.10
C LYS A 80 16.76 6.17 -13.78
N PRO A 81 15.60 5.77 -13.25
CA PRO A 81 15.52 5.03 -11.99
C PRO A 81 16.15 3.64 -12.10
N GLU A 82 16.68 3.15 -10.98
CA GLU A 82 17.09 1.75 -10.83
C GLU A 82 15.95 0.88 -10.31
N ILE A 83 15.05 1.47 -9.50
CA ILE A 83 13.95 0.79 -8.84
C ILE A 83 12.66 1.59 -9.06
N ILE A 84 11.56 0.90 -9.32
CA ILE A 84 10.23 1.51 -9.47
C ILE A 84 9.24 0.85 -8.50
N PHE A 85 8.49 1.66 -7.74
CA PHE A 85 7.30 1.24 -7.03
C PHE A 85 6.06 1.81 -7.72
N HIS A 86 5.21 0.92 -8.25
CA HIS A 86 3.96 1.30 -8.90
C HIS A 86 2.81 1.26 -7.91
N MET A 87 2.47 2.43 -7.36
CA MET A 87 1.42 2.58 -6.34
C MET A 87 0.23 3.42 -6.82
N ALA A 88 0.34 4.08 -7.98
CA ALA A 88 -0.77 4.86 -8.55
C ALA A 88 -1.95 3.94 -8.84
N ALA A 89 -3.11 4.28 -8.28
CA ALA A 89 -4.35 3.55 -8.47
C ALA A 89 -5.55 4.40 -8.03
N GLN A 90 -6.72 4.11 -8.57
CA GLN A 90 -8.00 4.45 -7.94
C GLN A 90 -8.27 3.37 -6.89
N PRO A 91 -8.22 3.69 -5.55
CA PRO A 91 -8.21 2.67 -4.50
C PRO A 91 -9.55 2.45 -3.80
N LEU A 92 -10.62 3.18 -4.19
CA LEU A 92 -11.88 3.23 -3.46
C LEU A 92 -12.93 2.32 -4.11
N VAL A 93 -13.40 1.31 -3.36
CA VAL A 93 -14.42 0.36 -3.84
C VAL A 93 -15.71 1.07 -4.24
N ARG A 94 -16.24 1.98 -3.40
CA ARG A 94 -17.49 2.68 -3.72
C ARG A 94 -17.39 3.58 -4.94
N LEU A 95 -16.26 4.26 -5.11
CA LEU A 95 -16.01 5.06 -6.30
C LEU A 95 -15.96 4.19 -7.55
N SER A 96 -15.44 2.96 -7.47
CA SER A 96 -15.35 2.07 -8.61
C SER A 96 -16.74 1.66 -9.18
N TYR A 97 -17.77 1.62 -8.35
CA TYR A 97 -19.14 1.41 -8.81
C TYR A 97 -19.70 2.63 -9.55
N LYS A 98 -19.29 3.83 -9.16
CA LYS A 98 -19.71 5.08 -9.80
C LYS A 98 -18.92 5.36 -11.08
N GLU A 99 -17.62 5.08 -11.04
CA GLU A 99 -16.64 5.42 -12.08
C GLU A 99 -15.84 4.17 -12.52
N PRO A 100 -16.50 3.15 -13.10
CA PRO A 100 -15.81 1.92 -13.50
C PRO A 100 -14.78 2.15 -14.62
N ILE A 101 -15.08 3.01 -15.60
CA ILE A 101 -14.15 3.33 -16.71
C ILE A 101 -12.87 3.96 -16.13
N GLU A 102 -12.99 4.93 -15.25
CA GLU A 102 -11.87 5.58 -14.56
C GLU A 102 -11.06 4.54 -13.79
N THR A 103 -11.72 3.64 -13.07
CA THR A 103 -11.08 2.59 -12.29
C THR A 103 -10.26 1.64 -13.16
N TYR A 104 -10.81 1.15 -14.26
CA TYR A 104 -10.07 0.24 -15.16
C TYR A 104 -8.98 0.98 -15.95
N SER A 105 -9.24 2.18 -16.44
CA SER A 105 -8.24 2.95 -17.18
C SER A 105 -7.04 3.29 -16.29
N THR A 106 -7.26 3.64 -15.04
CA THR A 106 -6.18 3.93 -14.09
C THR A 106 -5.46 2.64 -13.64
N ASN A 107 -6.19 1.64 -13.14
CA ASN A 107 -5.58 0.49 -12.48
C ASN A 107 -5.01 -0.52 -13.47
N VAL A 108 -5.65 -0.74 -14.60
CA VAL A 108 -5.23 -1.73 -15.60
C VAL A 108 -4.35 -1.07 -16.65
N MET A 109 -4.88 -0.05 -17.36
CA MET A 109 -4.11 0.59 -18.41
C MET A 109 -2.92 1.37 -17.86
N GLY A 110 -3.05 2.00 -16.67
CA GLY A 110 -1.91 2.63 -16.00
C GLY A 110 -0.78 1.62 -15.69
N THR A 111 -1.12 0.39 -15.30
CA THR A 111 -0.13 -0.68 -15.12
C THR A 111 0.51 -1.09 -16.46
N VAL A 112 -0.27 -1.20 -17.54
CA VAL A 112 0.25 -1.45 -18.89
C VAL A 112 1.22 -0.34 -19.32
N HIS A 113 0.83 0.91 -19.13
CA HIS A 113 1.66 2.08 -19.50
C HIS A 113 2.99 2.07 -18.74
N LEU A 114 2.96 1.82 -17.43
CA LEU A 114 4.19 1.75 -16.65
C LEU A 114 5.11 0.64 -17.15
N LEU A 115 4.60 -0.58 -17.31
CA LEU A 115 5.41 -1.72 -17.72
C LEU A 115 5.95 -1.58 -19.16
N GLU A 116 5.16 -0.99 -20.06
CA GLU A 116 5.65 -0.65 -21.39
C GLU A 116 6.73 0.44 -21.37
N ALA A 117 6.59 1.46 -20.52
CA ALA A 117 7.63 2.48 -20.33
C ALA A 117 8.92 1.86 -19.76
N VAL A 118 8.82 0.94 -18.81
CA VAL A 118 9.98 0.17 -18.29
C VAL A 118 10.69 -0.57 -19.39
N LYS A 119 9.93 -1.24 -20.26
CA LYS A 119 10.49 -1.99 -21.41
C LYS A 119 11.22 -1.08 -22.39
N GLN A 120 10.64 0.09 -22.71
CA GLN A 120 11.22 1.02 -23.69
C GLN A 120 12.43 1.78 -23.16
N VAL A 121 12.42 2.19 -21.90
CA VAL A 121 13.49 3.00 -21.31
C VAL A 121 14.72 2.15 -21.00
N GLY A 122 14.54 0.95 -20.46
CA GLY A 122 15.64 0.07 -20.05
C GLY A 122 16.42 0.57 -18.82
N GLY A 123 17.38 -0.21 -18.35
CA GLY A 123 18.27 0.14 -17.23
C GLY A 123 17.62 0.00 -15.83
N ILE A 124 16.32 -0.25 -15.74
CA ILE A 124 15.60 -0.50 -14.49
C ILE A 124 15.91 -1.93 -14.03
N LYS A 125 16.26 -2.11 -12.76
CA LYS A 125 16.61 -3.41 -12.18
C LYS A 125 15.43 -4.07 -11.46
N ALA A 126 14.59 -3.29 -10.79
CA ALA A 126 13.49 -3.81 -10.00
C ALA A 126 12.21 -3.00 -10.20
N VAL A 127 11.11 -3.70 -10.42
CA VAL A 127 9.75 -3.12 -10.50
C VAL A 127 8.86 -3.86 -9.51
N VAL A 128 8.30 -3.13 -8.56
CA VAL A 128 7.33 -3.63 -7.60
C VAL A 128 5.95 -3.08 -7.96
N ASN A 129 5.05 -3.95 -8.40
CA ASN A 129 3.67 -3.61 -8.71
C ASN A 129 2.80 -3.83 -7.48
N ILE A 130 2.22 -2.75 -6.93
CA ILE A 130 1.42 -2.81 -5.71
C ILE A 130 -0.06 -3.03 -6.05
N THR A 131 -0.58 -4.19 -5.65
CA THR A 131 -1.98 -4.54 -5.84
C THR A 131 -2.74 -4.56 -4.51
N SER A 132 -3.51 -5.60 -4.22
CA SER A 132 -4.36 -5.72 -3.04
C SER A 132 -4.66 -7.19 -2.77
N ASP A 133 -5.05 -7.54 -1.54
CA ASP A 133 -5.67 -8.82 -1.19
C ASP A 133 -6.96 -9.07 -1.98
N LYS A 134 -7.67 -7.99 -2.36
CA LYS A 134 -8.91 -8.06 -3.15
C LYS A 134 -8.73 -8.48 -4.61
N CYS A 135 -7.49 -8.72 -5.06
CA CYS A 135 -7.21 -9.25 -6.40
C CYS A 135 -7.62 -10.71 -6.56
N TYR A 136 -7.80 -11.45 -5.48
CA TYR A 136 -8.20 -12.85 -5.51
C TYR A 136 -9.69 -13.04 -5.79
N GLU A 137 -10.05 -14.17 -6.41
CA GLU A 137 -11.42 -14.66 -6.45
C GLU A 137 -11.84 -15.07 -5.03
N ASN A 138 -12.53 -14.16 -4.31
CA ASN A 138 -12.88 -14.39 -2.92
C ASN A 138 -14.03 -15.41 -2.80
N ARG A 139 -13.75 -16.56 -2.23
CA ARG A 139 -14.70 -17.66 -1.93
C ARG A 139 -15.10 -17.70 -0.47
N GLU A 140 -14.67 -16.71 0.32
CA GLU A 140 -14.96 -16.57 1.76
C GLU A 140 -14.63 -17.82 2.61
N TRP A 141 -13.63 -18.59 2.21
CA TRP A 141 -13.19 -19.76 2.95
C TRP A 141 -12.31 -19.40 4.16
N VAL A 142 -12.10 -20.38 5.07
CA VAL A 142 -11.48 -20.13 6.38
C VAL A 142 -9.96 -19.96 6.35
N TRP A 143 -9.29 -20.37 5.29
CA TRP A 143 -7.84 -20.24 5.14
C TRP A 143 -7.44 -19.01 4.32
N GLY A 144 -6.18 -18.58 4.48
CA GLY A 144 -5.63 -17.46 3.74
C GLY A 144 -5.37 -17.81 2.27
N TYR A 145 -5.52 -16.83 1.38
CA TYR A 145 -5.19 -16.96 -0.05
C TYR A 145 -3.68 -17.00 -0.25
N ARG A 146 -3.22 -17.96 -1.05
CA ARG A 146 -1.83 -18.11 -1.48
C ARG A 146 -1.59 -17.41 -2.81
N GLU A 147 -0.33 -17.11 -3.11
CA GLU A 147 0.05 -16.35 -4.29
C GLU A 147 -0.31 -16.98 -5.64
N ASN A 148 -0.50 -18.30 -5.68
CA ASN A 148 -0.86 -19.06 -6.87
C ASN A 148 -2.35 -19.32 -7.05
N GLU A 149 -3.21 -18.77 -6.19
CA GLU A 149 -4.65 -18.95 -6.30
C GLU A 149 -5.27 -17.99 -7.34
N ALA A 150 -6.51 -18.31 -7.74
CA ALA A 150 -7.20 -17.63 -8.84
C ALA A 150 -7.38 -16.13 -8.56
N MET A 151 -7.07 -15.32 -9.58
CA MET A 151 -7.36 -13.89 -9.58
C MET A 151 -8.82 -13.66 -9.98
N GLY A 152 -9.45 -12.64 -9.37
CA GLY A 152 -10.84 -12.32 -9.63
C GLY A 152 -11.18 -10.95 -9.08
N GLY A 153 -12.30 -10.87 -8.39
CA GLY A 153 -12.81 -9.67 -7.75
C GLY A 153 -14.26 -9.44 -8.11
N TYR A 154 -15.09 -9.20 -7.09
CA TYR A 154 -16.52 -9.04 -7.25
C TYR A 154 -16.90 -7.65 -7.78
N ASP A 155 -16.26 -6.62 -7.25
CA ASP A 155 -16.50 -5.23 -7.63
C ASP A 155 -15.45 -4.73 -8.65
N PRO A 156 -15.70 -3.62 -9.36
CA PRO A 156 -14.80 -3.10 -10.38
C PRO A 156 -13.38 -2.78 -9.86
N TYR A 157 -13.24 -2.30 -8.61
CA TYR A 157 -11.94 -2.07 -8.00
C TYR A 157 -11.18 -3.38 -7.79
N SER A 158 -11.81 -4.33 -7.12
CA SER A 158 -11.22 -5.65 -6.83
C SER A 158 -10.83 -6.37 -8.11
N ASN A 159 -11.72 -6.37 -9.11
CA ASN A 159 -11.46 -6.94 -10.42
C ASN A 159 -10.32 -6.23 -11.15
N SER A 160 -10.28 -4.89 -11.12
CA SER A 160 -9.17 -4.14 -11.74
C SER A 160 -7.81 -4.47 -11.13
N LYS A 161 -7.74 -4.78 -9.83
CA LYS A 161 -6.51 -5.24 -9.18
C LYS A 161 -6.13 -6.66 -9.60
N GLY A 162 -7.11 -7.55 -9.78
CA GLY A 162 -6.89 -8.87 -10.40
C GLY A 162 -6.37 -8.75 -11.83
N CYS A 163 -6.96 -7.87 -12.63
CA CYS A 163 -6.47 -7.59 -13.99
C CYS A 163 -5.04 -7.03 -14.00
N ALA A 164 -4.68 -6.13 -13.08
CA ALA A 164 -3.31 -5.61 -12.95
C ALA A 164 -2.30 -6.72 -12.60
N GLU A 165 -2.69 -7.72 -11.79
CA GLU A 165 -1.89 -8.93 -11.54
C GLU A 165 -1.68 -9.75 -12.82
N LEU A 166 -2.75 -9.97 -13.61
CA LEU A 166 -2.67 -10.69 -14.87
C LEU A 166 -1.81 -9.94 -15.90
N VAL A 167 -1.91 -8.62 -15.98
CA VAL A 167 -1.02 -7.78 -16.80
C VAL A 167 0.43 -7.96 -16.37
N ALA A 168 0.74 -7.81 -15.08
CA ALA A 168 2.10 -7.99 -14.57
C ALA A 168 2.64 -9.41 -14.85
N SER A 169 1.79 -10.44 -14.71
CA SER A 169 2.14 -11.82 -15.03
C SER A 169 2.42 -12.02 -16.51
N ALA A 170 1.63 -11.41 -17.40
CA ALA A 170 1.84 -11.46 -18.85
C ALA A 170 3.15 -10.77 -19.26
N PHE A 171 3.43 -9.57 -18.71
CA PHE A 171 4.69 -8.86 -18.97
C PHE A 171 5.90 -9.65 -18.47
N ARG A 172 5.80 -10.25 -17.29
CA ARG A 172 6.84 -11.12 -16.72
C ARG A 172 7.12 -12.32 -17.60
N SER A 173 6.08 -12.93 -18.15
CA SER A 173 6.23 -14.12 -19.01
C SER A 173 6.78 -13.79 -20.41
N SER A 174 6.40 -12.62 -20.96
CA SER A 174 6.65 -12.26 -22.37
C SER A 174 7.85 -11.34 -22.57
N PHE A 175 8.09 -10.38 -21.68
CA PHE A 175 9.11 -9.34 -21.87
C PHE A 175 10.19 -9.34 -20.78
N PHE A 176 9.85 -9.77 -19.56
CA PHE A 176 10.74 -9.80 -18.40
C PHE A 176 10.86 -11.22 -17.84
N ASN A 177 11.00 -12.22 -18.74
CA ASN A 177 11.00 -13.61 -18.33
C ASN A 177 12.21 -13.94 -17.45
N PRO A 178 12.02 -14.47 -16.22
CA PRO A 178 13.13 -14.81 -15.34
C PRO A 178 14.17 -15.76 -15.96
N ARG A 179 13.74 -16.63 -16.91
CA ARG A 179 14.67 -17.53 -17.62
C ARG A 179 15.60 -16.79 -18.59
N ASP A 180 15.22 -15.59 -19.01
CA ASP A 180 15.97 -14.74 -19.92
C ASP A 180 16.52 -13.48 -19.23
N TYR A 181 16.56 -13.49 -17.91
CA TYR A 181 16.93 -12.36 -17.07
C TYR A 181 18.29 -11.74 -17.45
N ALA A 182 19.24 -12.56 -17.88
CA ALA A 182 20.57 -12.08 -18.30
C ALA A 182 20.51 -11.06 -19.47
N ASN A 183 19.49 -11.13 -20.32
CA ASN A 183 19.34 -10.26 -21.47
C ASN A 183 18.61 -8.95 -21.15
N HIS A 184 17.54 -8.99 -20.35
CA HIS A 184 16.75 -7.78 -20.04
C HIS A 184 17.09 -7.13 -18.68
N GLY A 185 17.55 -7.91 -17.70
CA GLY A 185 18.00 -7.43 -16.39
C GLY A 185 16.93 -6.81 -15.48
N VAL A 186 15.64 -7.00 -15.78
CA VAL A 186 14.50 -6.43 -15.03
C VAL A 186 13.84 -7.49 -14.17
N GLY A 187 13.83 -7.31 -12.86
CA GLY A 187 12.98 -8.09 -11.95
C GLY A 187 11.62 -7.43 -11.78
N LEU A 188 10.52 -8.17 -11.99
CA LEU A 188 9.15 -7.70 -11.83
C LEU A 188 8.39 -8.56 -10.84
N ALA A 189 7.98 -7.98 -9.70
CA ALA A 189 7.11 -8.64 -8.72
C ALA A 189 5.82 -7.87 -8.50
N SER A 190 4.75 -8.59 -8.15
CA SER A 190 3.54 -8.01 -7.59
C SER A 190 3.48 -8.25 -6.08
N VAL A 191 3.01 -7.26 -5.33
CA VAL A 191 2.88 -7.33 -3.88
C VAL A 191 1.45 -7.02 -3.45
N ARG A 192 0.91 -7.84 -2.57
CA ARG A 192 -0.49 -7.84 -2.16
C ARG A 192 -0.59 -7.61 -0.66
N ALA A 193 -1.45 -6.69 -0.25
CA ALA A 193 -1.74 -6.44 1.15
C ALA A 193 -3.16 -5.92 1.30
N GLY A 194 -3.83 -6.28 2.40
CA GLY A 194 -5.18 -5.84 2.74
C GLY A 194 -5.20 -4.98 3.99
N ASN A 195 -6.27 -4.19 4.13
CA ASN A 195 -6.64 -3.42 5.31
C ASN A 195 -5.47 -2.69 6.01
N VAL A 196 -4.74 -1.93 5.20
CA VAL A 196 -3.59 -1.14 5.66
C VAL A 196 -4.08 0.15 6.32
N ILE A 197 -3.70 0.36 7.58
CA ILE A 197 -4.09 1.50 8.40
C ILE A 197 -2.86 2.22 8.97
N GLY A 198 -2.97 3.52 9.26
CA GLY A 198 -1.85 4.32 9.79
C GLY A 198 -2.24 5.77 9.99
N GLY A 199 -1.39 6.54 10.64
CA GLY A 199 -1.53 7.98 10.71
C GLY A 199 -1.40 8.63 9.31
N GLY A 200 -2.10 9.75 9.09
CA GLY A 200 -2.03 10.46 7.82
C GLY A 200 -2.90 9.90 6.69
N ASP A 201 -3.89 9.06 6.98
CA ASP A 201 -4.95 8.70 6.05
C ASP A 201 -6.21 9.52 6.35
N TRP A 202 -6.72 10.26 5.36
CA TRP A 202 -7.96 11.04 5.44
C TRP A 202 -8.99 10.62 4.39
N ALA A 203 -8.76 9.50 3.69
CA ALA A 203 -9.66 9.06 2.65
C ALA A 203 -11.07 8.78 3.19
N GLU A 204 -12.09 9.21 2.45
CA GLU A 204 -13.49 8.92 2.75
C GLU A 204 -13.81 7.45 2.55
N ASP A 205 -14.88 6.98 3.19
CA ASP A 205 -15.36 5.60 3.13
C ASP A 205 -14.32 4.56 3.63
N ARG A 206 -13.37 4.98 4.48
CA ARG A 206 -12.45 4.10 5.19
C ARG A 206 -12.69 4.16 6.69
N LEU A 207 -12.71 2.99 7.33
CA LEU A 207 -13.08 2.87 8.75
C LEU A 207 -12.28 3.78 9.68
N ILE A 208 -10.95 3.72 9.65
CA ILE A 208 -10.09 4.48 10.58
C ILE A 208 -10.19 6.00 10.35
N PRO A 209 -10.07 6.53 9.12
CA PRO A 209 -10.32 7.94 8.85
C PRO A 209 -11.69 8.44 9.31
N ASP A 210 -12.75 7.66 9.05
CA ASP A 210 -14.11 8.06 9.44
C ASP A 210 -14.28 8.09 10.97
N ILE A 211 -13.69 7.12 11.70
CA ILE A 211 -13.64 7.12 13.17
C ILE A 211 -12.93 8.38 13.69
N LEU A 212 -11.72 8.64 13.21
CA LEU A 212 -10.90 9.77 13.68
C LEU A 212 -11.59 11.11 13.40
N ARG A 213 -12.16 11.28 12.20
CA ARG A 213 -12.91 12.48 11.82
C ARG A 213 -14.13 12.71 12.72
N SER A 214 -14.86 11.65 13.07
CA SER A 214 -16.01 11.74 13.96
C SER A 214 -15.58 12.16 15.36
N PHE A 215 -14.53 11.54 15.91
CA PHE A 215 -14.04 11.84 17.26
C PHE A 215 -13.45 13.26 17.35
N GLU A 216 -12.71 13.72 16.35
CA GLU A 216 -12.19 15.08 16.26
C GLU A 216 -13.32 16.13 16.32
N ASN A 217 -14.45 15.84 15.69
CA ASN A 217 -15.63 16.70 15.70
C ASN A 217 -16.56 16.47 16.89
N ASN A 218 -16.17 15.69 17.88
CA ASN A 218 -17.01 15.28 19.02
C ASN A 218 -18.35 14.64 18.59
N GLN A 219 -18.32 13.86 17.51
CA GLN A 219 -19.48 13.16 16.99
C GLN A 219 -19.35 11.65 17.20
N GLN A 220 -20.50 10.98 17.31
CA GLN A 220 -20.54 9.52 17.32
C GLN A 220 -20.23 9.01 15.90
N VAL A 221 -19.36 8.00 15.81
CA VAL A 221 -19.14 7.34 14.51
C VAL A 221 -20.23 6.31 14.21
N VAL A 222 -20.73 6.31 12.98
CA VAL A 222 -21.76 5.37 12.52
C VAL A 222 -21.12 4.16 11.87
N ILE A 223 -21.34 2.97 12.43
CA ILE A 223 -20.75 1.71 11.98
C ILE A 223 -21.80 0.85 11.27
N ARG A 224 -21.48 0.40 10.05
CA ARG A 224 -22.42 -0.35 9.18
C ARG A 224 -22.37 -1.85 9.43
N ASN A 225 -21.18 -2.45 9.46
CA ASN A 225 -20.95 -3.89 9.52
C ASN A 225 -20.01 -4.27 10.67
N PRO A 226 -20.46 -4.21 11.95
CA PRO A 226 -19.59 -4.39 13.11
C PRO A 226 -18.96 -5.79 13.19
N HIS A 227 -19.64 -6.81 12.66
CA HIS A 227 -19.20 -8.21 12.76
C HIS A 227 -18.27 -8.65 11.61
N SER A 228 -18.04 -7.79 10.61
CA SER A 228 -17.08 -8.10 9.52
C SER A 228 -15.67 -8.23 10.06
N ILE A 229 -14.98 -9.32 9.72
CA ILE A 229 -13.59 -9.59 10.10
C ILE A 229 -12.67 -9.13 8.98
N ARG A 230 -11.59 -8.42 9.33
CA ARG A 230 -10.56 -7.96 8.37
C ARG A 230 -9.16 -8.15 8.94
N PRO A 231 -8.17 -8.41 8.08
CA PRO A 231 -6.76 -8.52 8.46
C PRO A 231 -6.12 -7.12 8.55
N TRP A 232 -6.23 -6.48 9.72
CA TRP A 232 -5.74 -5.13 9.95
C TRP A 232 -4.24 -5.10 10.21
N GLN A 233 -3.52 -4.21 9.54
CA GLN A 233 -2.09 -4.04 9.74
C GLN A 233 -1.64 -2.59 9.59
N HIS A 234 -0.58 -2.21 10.34
CA HIS A 234 0.03 -0.89 10.19
C HIS A 234 0.63 -0.72 8.80
N VAL A 235 0.61 0.51 8.26
CA VAL A 235 1.12 0.82 6.92
C VAL A 235 2.59 0.43 6.73
N LEU A 236 3.40 0.51 7.78
CA LEU A 236 4.81 0.14 7.75
C LEU A 236 5.02 -1.38 7.58
N GLU A 237 4.06 -2.22 7.96
CA GLU A 237 4.15 -3.67 7.78
C GLU A 237 4.28 -4.07 6.31
N PRO A 238 3.30 -3.81 5.44
CA PRO A 238 3.44 -4.18 4.04
C PRO A 238 4.53 -3.37 3.34
N LEU A 239 4.76 -2.10 3.71
CA LEU A 239 5.84 -1.30 3.13
C LEU A 239 7.21 -1.92 3.43
N SER A 240 7.43 -2.49 4.62
CA SER A 240 8.66 -3.22 4.93
C SER A 240 8.86 -4.41 3.99
N GLY A 241 7.78 -5.14 3.70
CA GLY A 241 7.78 -6.24 2.74
C GLY A 241 8.09 -5.78 1.31
N TYR A 242 7.49 -4.66 0.87
CA TYR A 242 7.74 -4.08 -0.46
C TYR A 242 9.21 -3.67 -0.63
N ILE A 243 9.79 -3.05 0.40
CA ILE A 243 11.21 -2.65 0.43
C ILE A 243 12.11 -3.89 0.33
N VAL A 244 11.81 -4.95 1.08
CA VAL A 244 12.57 -6.22 1.03
C VAL A 244 12.44 -6.89 -0.35
N VAL A 245 11.25 -6.91 -0.95
CA VAL A 245 11.07 -7.44 -2.32
C VAL A 245 11.90 -6.64 -3.31
N ALA A 246 11.88 -5.31 -3.24
CA ALA A 246 12.65 -4.46 -4.17
C ALA A 246 14.17 -4.70 -4.05
N GLN A 247 14.70 -4.84 -2.84
CA GLN A 247 16.11 -5.18 -2.61
C GLN A 247 16.47 -6.53 -3.24
N ASN A 248 15.64 -7.54 -3.03
CA ASN A 248 15.87 -8.88 -3.56
C ASN A 248 15.73 -8.92 -5.09
N LEU A 249 14.74 -8.21 -5.68
CA LEU A 249 14.62 -8.05 -7.13
C LEU A 249 15.85 -7.40 -7.75
N TYR A 250 16.40 -6.40 -7.09
CA TYR A 250 17.58 -5.69 -7.57
C TYR A 250 18.82 -6.60 -7.61
N THR A 251 18.97 -7.48 -6.62
CA THR A 251 20.14 -8.36 -6.46
C THR A 251 20.01 -9.69 -7.24
N ASP A 252 18.80 -10.25 -7.27
CA ASP A 252 18.49 -11.52 -7.94
C ASP A 252 17.06 -11.49 -8.50
N GLY A 253 16.87 -10.67 -9.53
CA GLY A 253 15.55 -10.47 -10.15
C GLY A 253 14.96 -11.76 -10.72
N ALA A 254 15.78 -12.68 -11.20
CA ALA A 254 15.30 -13.95 -11.73
C ALA A 254 14.56 -14.79 -10.68
N LYS A 255 15.06 -14.78 -9.45
CA LYS A 255 14.51 -15.60 -8.34
C LYS A 255 13.24 -15.01 -7.74
N TYR A 256 13.18 -13.66 -7.64
CA TYR A 256 12.12 -12.99 -6.87
C TYR A 256 11.01 -12.39 -7.73
N SER A 257 11.04 -12.57 -9.06
CA SER A 257 10.04 -12.06 -10.02
C SER A 257 8.74 -12.87 -9.97
N GLU A 258 7.96 -12.70 -8.91
CA GLU A 258 6.69 -13.41 -8.69
C GLU A 258 5.71 -12.60 -7.81
N GLY A 259 4.58 -13.20 -7.40
CA GLY A 259 3.63 -12.60 -6.46
C GLY A 259 4.07 -12.80 -5.00
N TRP A 260 3.80 -11.83 -4.12
CA TRP A 260 4.12 -11.86 -2.69
C TRP A 260 2.96 -11.31 -1.87
N ASN A 261 2.56 -12.06 -0.84
CA ASN A 261 1.52 -11.68 0.11
C ASN A 261 2.13 -11.09 1.38
N PHE A 262 1.54 -9.98 1.87
CA PHE A 262 1.90 -9.33 3.12
C PHE A 262 0.64 -9.06 3.94
N GLY A 263 0.48 -9.76 5.04
CA GLY A 263 -0.67 -9.65 5.94
C GLY A 263 -0.25 -9.67 7.41
N PRO A 264 -1.15 -9.29 8.32
CA PRO A 264 -0.91 -9.33 9.74
C PRO A 264 -0.83 -10.77 10.25
N ARG A 265 -0.56 -10.93 11.53
CA ARG A 265 -0.70 -12.21 12.23
C ARG A 265 -2.17 -12.64 12.23
N GLU A 266 -2.42 -13.94 12.32
CA GLU A 266 -3.80 -14.48 12.33
C GLU A 266 -4.63 -13.92 13.50
N GLU A 267 -4.01 -13.73 14.64
CA GLU A 267 -4.61 -13.14 15.84
C GLU A 267 -5.04 -11.68 15.70
N ASP A 268 -4.53 -10.96 14.69
CA ASP A 268 -4.88 -9.57 14.38
C ASP A 268 -6.02 -9.45 13.36
N ALA A 269 -6.58 -10.57 12.90
CA ALA A 269 -7.83 -10.61 12.15
C ALA A 269 -9.00 -10.40 13.13
N LYS A 270 -9.46 -9.16 13.23
CA LYS A 270 -10.51 -8.75 14.21
C LYS A 270 -11.72 -8.14 13.52
N THR A 271 -12.84 -8.16 14.25
CA THR A 271 -14.08 -7.53 13.83
C THR A 271 -13.95 -6.00 13.79
N VAL A 272 -14.77 -5.35 12.99
CA VAL A 272 -14.90 -3.89 12.97
C VAL A 272 -15.28 -3.37 14.36
N GLU A 273 -16.18 -4.03 15.07
CA GLU A 273 -16.59 -3.71 16.44
C GLU A 273 -15.38 -3.63 17.37
N PHE A 274 -14.52 -4.66 17.36
CA PHE A 274 -13.28 -4.64 18.16
C PHE A 274 -12.41 -3.41 17.88
N ILE A 275 -12.27 -3.04 16.60
CA ILE A 275 -11.50 -1.86 16.20
C ILE A 275 -12.10 -0.60 16.80
N VAL A 276 -13.40 -0.41 16.63
CA VAL A 276 -14.09 0.80 17.10
C VAL A 276 -14.03 0.93 18.62
N ASP A 277 -14.29 -0.16 19.36
CA ASP A 277 -14.23 -0.17 20.83
C ASP A 277 -12.82 0.17 21.33
N LYS A 278 -11.77 -0.35 20.66
CA LYS A 278 -10.39 0.01 20.99
C LYS A 278 -10.08 1.47 20.68
N MET A 279 -10.55 1.97 19.55
CA MET A 279 -10.36 3.37 19.16
C MET A 279 -11.07 4.32 20.13
N VAL A 280 -12.30 4.00 20.57
CA VAL A 280 -13.04 4.74 21.63
C VAL A 280 -12.21 4.78 22.91
N THR A 281 -11.73 3.62 23.36
CA THR A 281 -10.91 3.53 24.60
C THR A 281 -9.62 4.34 24.50
N LEU A 282 -8.93 4.29 23.35
CA LEU A 282 -7.66 4.98 23.12
C LEU A 282 -7.84 6.49 22.93
N TRP A 283 -8.95 6.91 22.35
CA TRP A 283 -9.26 8.33 22.16
C TRP A 283 -9.61 9.00 23.50
N GLY A 284 -10.49 8.36 24.29
CA GLY A 284 -10.90 8.82 25.62
C GLY A 284 -12.25 9.53 25.61
N GLU A 285 -12.39 10.55 26.47
CA GLU A 285 -13.67 11.23 26.70
C GLU A 285 -14.32 11.77 25.42
N GLY A 286 -15.66 11.59 25.34
CA GLY A 286 -16.48 12.06 24.21
C GLY A 286 -16.55 11.11 23.02
N ALA A 287 -15.67 10.12 22.95
CA ALA A 287 -15.68 9.15 21.87
C ALA A 287 -16.76 8.08 22.08
N SER A 288 -17.58 7.85 21.06
CA SER A 288 -18.59 6.79 21.07
C SER A 288 -18.98 6.40 19.63
N TRP A 289 -19.69 5.29 19.50
CA TRP A 289 -20.19 4.84 18.21
C TRP A 289 -21.64 4.34 18.30
N LEU A 290 -22.28 4.27 17.15
CA LEU A 290 -23.63 3.70 17.02
C LEU A 290 -23.72 2.82 15.76
N LEU A 291 -24.67 1.88 15.80
CA LEU A 291 -24.92 1.00 14.67
C LEU A 291 -25.76 1.72 13.62
N ASP A 292 -25.36 1.62 12.35
CA ASP A 292 -26.17 2.06 11.23
C ASP A 292 -27.34 1.07 11.02
N GLY A 293 -28.56 1.59 11.07
CA GLY A 293 -29.78 0.81 10.84
C GLY A 293 -30.15 0.61 9.36
N GLN A 294 -29.31 1.03 8.40
CA GLN A 294 -29.63 0.97 6.97
C GLN A 294 -29.10 -0.32 6.30
N ASN A 295 -29.76 -0.69 5.19
CA ASN A 295 -29.26 -1.76 4.34
C ASN A 295 -28.13 -1.24 3.44
N HIS A 296 -26.98 -1.95 3.44
CA HIS A 296 -25.80 -1.63 2.64
C HIS A 296 -25.54 -2.69 1.57
N PRO A 297 -24.84 -2.33 0.47
CA PRO A 297 -24.37 -3.32 -0.51
C PRO A 297 -23.54 -4.42 0.16
N HIS A 298 -23.57 -5.61 -0.43
CA HIS A 298 -22.79 -6.75 0.06
C HIS A 298 -21.30 -6.41 0.14
N GLU A 299 -20.73 -6.59 1.32
CA GLU A 299 -19.28 -6.59 1.55
C GLU A 299 -18.86 -7.98 1.98
N ALA A 300 -17.76 -8.49 1.43
CA ALA A 300 -17.23 -9.80 1.80
C ALA A 300 -17.02 -9.88 3.32
N HIS A 301 -17.48 -10.97 3.95
CA HIS A 301 -17.35 -11.15 5.39
C HIS A 301 -15.94 -11.56 5.79
N TYR A 302 -15.21 -12.26 4.92
CA TYR A 302 -13.93 -12.85 5.25
C TYR A 302 -12.94 -12.79 4.08
N LEU A 303 -11.75 -12.27 4.34
CA LEU A 303 -10.64 -12.27 3.41
C LEU A 303 -9.34 -12.19 4.21
N LYS A 304 -8.44 -13.14 4.02
CA LYS A 304 -7.09 -13.10 4.60
C LYS A 304 -6.06 -13.67 3.64
N LEU A 305 -4.80 -13.32 3.85
CA LEU A 305 -3.65 -13.77 3.05
C LEU A 305 -2.86 -14.83 3.81
N ASP A 306 -2.38 -15.86 3.10
CA ASP A 306 -1.31 -16.72 3.56
C ASP A 306 0.02 -16.06 3.25
N CYS A 307 0.81 -15.76 4.27
CA CYS A 307 2.12 -15.09 4.16
C CYS A 307 3.31 -16.05 4.37
N SER A 308 3.07 -17.36 4.41
CA SER A 308 4.10 -18.38 4.66
C SER A 308 5.27 -18.27 3.70
N LYS A 309 5.00 -17.92 2.43
CA LYS A 309 6.04 -17.72 1.42
C LYS A 309 6.96 -16.53 1.76
N ALA A 310 6.39 -15.39 2.13
CA ALA A 310 7.16 -14.21 2.54
C ALA A 310 7.97 -14.50 3.81
N HIS A 311 7.41 -15.24 4.77
CA HIS A 311 8.12 -15.66 5.97
C HIS A 311 9.34 -16.52 5.63
N MET A 312 9.15 -17.56 4.83
CA MET A 312 10.21 -18.55 4.54
C MET A 312 11.27 -18.04 3.57
N GLN A 313 10.89 -17.27 2.55
CA GLN A 313 11.82 -16.90 1.47
C GLN A 313 12.40 -15.50 1.59
N LEU A 314 11.70 -14.59 2.28
CA LEU A 314 12.16 -13.21 2.51
C LEU A 314 12.59 -12.97 3.95
N GLY A 315 12.27 -13.87 4.88
CA GLY A 315 12.43 -13.66 6.31
C GLY A 315 11.58 -12.49 6.84
N TRP A 316 10.51 -12.14 6.10
CA TRP A 316 9.63 -11.06 6.50
C TRP A 316 8.56 -11.55 7.47
N HIS A 317 8.38 -10.82 8.56
CA HIS A 317 7.33 -11.04 9.56
C HIS A 317 6.76 -9.69 10.01
N PRO A 318 5.44 -9.60 10.30
CA PRO A 318 4.86 -8.41 10.90
C PRO A 318 5.45 -8.18 12.29
N ARG A 319 5.65 -6.91 12.65
CA ARG A 319 6.31 -6.49 13.89
C ARG A 319 5.33 -6.01 14.94
N TRP A 320 4.39 -5.16 14.54
CA TRP A 320 3.43 -4.53 15.45
C TRP A 320 2.10 -5.26 15.47
N ALA A 321 1.64 -5.61 16.68
CA ALA A 321 0.31 -6.14 16.88
C ALA A 321 -0.75 -5.06 16.64
N LEU A 322 -1.98 -5.49 16.36
CA LEU A 322 -3.09 -4.59 16.04
C LEU A 322 -3.36 -3.53 17.13
N VAL A 323 -3.34 -3.92 18.41
CA VAL A 323 -3.61 -2.98 19.52
C VAL A 323 -2.54 -1.89 19.59
N GLU A 324 -1.28 -2.24 19.36
CA GLU A 324 -0.17 -1.28 19.27
C GLU A 324 -0.38 -0.35 18.06
N THR A 325 -0.72 -0.91 16.91
CA THR A 325 -1.04 -0.17 15.69
C THR A 325 -2.12 0.88 15.92
N LEU A 326 -3.25 0.52 16.53
CA LEU A 326 -4.34 1.46 16.83
C LEU A 326 -3.88 2.57 17.79
N GLY A 327 -3.08 2.23 18.79
CA GLY A 327 -2.51 3.20 19.73
C GLY A 327 -1.59 4.22 19.04
N ARG A 328 -0.77 3.76 18.08
CA ARG A 328 0.12 4.62 17.29
C ARG A 328 -0.67 5.56 16.39
N ILE A 329 -1.72 5.07 15.74
CA ILE A 329 -2.60 5.88 14.87
C ILE A 329 -3.26 7.00 15.66
N VAL A 330 -3.84 6.70 16.83
CA VAL A 330 -4.47 7.73 17.68
C VAL A 330 -3.45 8.76 18.15
N LYS A 331 -2.25 8.34 18.55
CA LYS A 331 -1.17 9.25 18.96
C LYS A 331 -0.71 10.14 17.81
N TRP A 332 -0.54 9.58 16.61
CA TRP A 332 -0.15 10.34 15.41
C TRP A 332 -1.21 11.41 15.10
N HIS A 333 -2.48 11.04 15.10
CA HIS A 333 -3.57 11.97 14.79
C HIS A 333 -3.70 13.08 15.84
N LYS A 334 -3.60 12.74 17.14
CA LYS A 334 -3.57 13.74 18.22
C LYS A 334 -2.36 14.66 18.13
N ALA A 335 -1.20 14.16 17.75
CA ALA A 335 -0.01 14.99 17.54
C ALA A 335 -0.23 16.00 16.39
N TRP A 336 -0.86 15.55 15.29
CA TRP A 336 -1.23 16.42 14.18
C TRP A 336 -2.22 17.52 14.61
N ILE A 337 -3.30 17.19 15.34
CA ILE A 337 -4.25 18.17 15.88
C ILE A 337 -3.54 19.20 16.75
N ASN A 338 -2.56 18.79 17.53
CA ASN A 338 -1.79 19.67 18.42
C ASN A 338 -0.68 20.45 17.71
N GLY A 339 -0.60 20.40 16.37
CA GLY A 339 0.36 21.18 15.58
C GLY A 339 1.80 20.71 15.67
N SER A 340 2.02 19.42 15.97
CA SER A 340 3.38 18.83 15.96
C SER A 340 3.96 18.82 14.54
N ASP A 341 5.30 18.81 14.44
CA ASP A 341 5.99 18.54 13.18
C ASP A 341 5.76 17.11 12.74
N MET A 342 4.90 16.91 11.73
CA MET A 342 4.48 15.57 11.30
C MET A 342 5.54 14.88 10.44
N LEU A 343 6.47 15.62 9.83
CA LEU A 343 7.64 15.02 9.18
C LEU A 343 8.51 14.30 10.22
N GLU A 344 8.91 15.01 11.25
CA GLU A 344 9.76 14.46 12.30
C GLU A 344 9.03 13.41 13.16
N TYR A 345 7.72 13.56 13.36
CA TYR A 345 6.91 12.56 14.05
C TYR A 345 6.88 11.24 13.26
N SER A 346 6.61 11.30 11.95
CA SER A 346 6.53 10.11 11.10
C SER A 346 7.90 9.44 10.90
N LYS A 347 9.00 10.22 10.83
CA LYS A 347 10.36 9.65 10.81
C LYS A 347 10.67 8.86 12.09
N ARG A 348 10.27 9.37 13.25
CA ARG A 348 10.43 8.64 14.53
C ARG A 348 9.64 7.35 14.53
N GLU A 349 8.42 7.34 14.00
CA GLU A 349 7.61 6.13 13.90
C GLU A 349 8.26 5.07 12.98
N ILE A 350 8.84 5.49 11.85
CA ILE A 350 9.65 4.61 10.98
C ILE A 350 10.86 4.06 11.74
N HIS A 351 11.56 4.90 12.49
CA HIS A 351 12.71 4.47 13.29
C HIS A 351 12.31 3.44 14.35
N ASP A 352 11.22 3.70 15.09
CA ASP A 352 10.67 2.78 16.07
C ASP A 352 10.32 1.43 15.43
N TYR A 353 9.69 1.45 14.25
CA TYR A 353 9.38 0.24 13.50
C TYR A 353 10.64 -0.53 13.12
N MET A 354 11.67 0.14 12.62
CA MET A 354 12.92 -0.50 12.21
C MET A 354 13.68 -1.12 13.38
N THR A 355 13.58 -0.55 14.57
CA THR A 355 14.27 -1.03 15.78
C THR A 355 13.47 -2.07 16.56
N THR A 356 12.16 -2.24 16.27
CA THR A 356 11.34 -3.30 16.86
C THR A 356 11.86 -4.66 16.40
N THR A 357 12.22 -5.52 17.36
CA THR A 357 12.61 -6.90 17.09
C THR A 357 11.39 -7.73 16.67
N THR A 358 11.53 -8.50 15.61
CA THR A 358 10.52 -9.53 15.27
C THR A 358 10.58 -10.61 16.34
N PHE A 359 9.49 -10.86 17.03
CA PHE A 359 9.37 -12.07 17.84
C PHE A 359 9.37 -13.26 16.90
N SER A 360 10.40 -14.10 17.01
CA SER A 360 10.53 -15.38 16.31
C SER A 360 9.53 -16.40 16.85
#